data_ddb76606462733c641ba84a6c65fcc2a
#
_entry.id   ddb76606462733c641ba84a6c65fcc2a
#
_cell.length_a   1.000
_cell.length_b   1.000
_cell.length_c   1.000
_cell.angle_alpha   90.00
_cell.angle_beta   90.00
_cell.angle_gamma   90.00
#
_symmetry.space_group_name_H-M   'P 1'
#
loop_
_entity.id
_entity.type
_entity.pdbx_description
1 polymer ?
#
loop_
_entity_poly.entity_id
_entity_poly.type
_entity_poly.pdbx_seq_one_letter_code
_entity_poly.pdbx_strand_id
1 'polypeptide(L)'
;MAYSGTRTFNLTIEEIIEEAFERCGLEVRSGYDLKTARRSLNLMFSEWANRGLNLWTIDYATTTMVAGTNYYALDQKIVDIVDATITTTSGATTNLEGNADTTDVAITKISRTEYMNLSRKEQTASGDARPTQYTVINGQVTVAGGSNTGRPEYDMTMFVYPSPDKAYIMKYFYINRIQDAGGYANNADVPYYFLPCLISGLAYYIALKRAPQLASGLKMIYEEEFKRTADANRERVSYRVKPAQAYIP
;
A
#
# COMPACT_ATOMS: atom_id res chain seq x y z
N MET A 1 -39.94 13.87 -7.50
CA MET A 1 -38.84 14.29 -6.60
C MET A 1 -37.57 14.36 -7.42
N ALA A 2 -36.84 15.47 -7.38
CA ALA A 2 -35.57 15.60 -8.09
C ALA A 2 -34.44 15.09 -7.17
N TYR A 3 -33.61 14.21 -7.67
CA TYR A 3 -32.37 13.77 -7.00
C TYR A 3 -31.26 14.77 -7.31
N SER A 4 -30.28 14.95 -6.42
CA SER A 4 -29.14 15.85 -6.64
C SER A 4 -28.29 15.48 -7.87
N GLY A 5 -28.32 14.20 -8.26
CA GLY A 5 -27.54 13.68 -9.39
C GLY A 5 -26.04 13.59 -9.14
N THR A 6 -25.54 14.09 -7.99
CA THR A 6 -24.12 14.08 -7.63
C THR A 6 -23.80 12.91 -6.68
N ARG A 7 -22.59 12.33 -6.84
CA ARG A 7 -22.05 11.26 -5.99
C ARG A 7 -20.61 11.56 -5.58
N THR A 8 -20.23 12.84 -5.59
CA THR A 8 -18.88 13.32 -5.40
C THR A 8 -18.67 14.00 -4.05
N PHE A 9 -19.48 13.59 -3.03
CA PHE A 9 -19.30 14.12 -1.69
C PHE A 9 -17.90 13.76 -1.17
N ASN A 10 -17.12 14.79 -0.88
CA ASN A 10 -15.81 14.67 -0.26
C ASN A 10 -15.61 15.88 0.65
N LEU A 11 -14.77 15.75 1.65
CA LEU A 11 -14.45 16.80 2.61
C LEU A 11 -12.98 17.18 2.51
N THR A 12 -12.72 18.47 2.58
CA THR A 12 -11.37 18.99 2.73
C THR A 12 -10.84 18.71 4.14
N ILE A 13 -9.52 18.74 4.29
CA ILE A 13 -8.88 18.55 5.60
C ILE A 13 -9.37 19.59 6.61
N GLU A 14 -9.67 20.83 6.17
CA GLU A 14 -10.22 21.88 7.01
C GLU A 14 -11.60 21.53 7.52
N GLU A 15 -12.53 21.14 6.64
CA GLU A 15 -13.89 20.73 7.00
C GLU A 15 -13.89 19.50 7.94
N ILE A 16 -12.99 18.54 7.71
CA ILE A 16 -12.81 17.37 8.61
C ILE A 16 -12.38 17.81 10.01
N ILE A 17 -11.47 18.79 10.09
CA ILE A 17 -10.99 19.31 11.37
C ILE A 17 -12.11 20.07 12.09
N GLU A 18 -12.83 20.94 11.38
CA GLU A 18 -13.94 21.71 11.94
C GLU A 18 -15.03 20.80 12.52
N GLU A 19 -15.50 19.83 11.73
CA GLU A 19 -16.47 18.83 12.17
C GLU A 19 -15.99 18.05 13.42
N ALA A 20 -14.69 17.69 13.46
CA ALA A 20 -14.12 16.98 14.61
C ALA A 20 -14.06 17.83 15.87
N PHE A 21 -13.81 19.14 15.74
CA PHE A 21 -13.89 20.09 16.87
C PHE A 21 -15.33 20.25 17.37
N GLU A 22 -16.30 20.38 16.47
CA GLU A 22 -17.73 20.49 16.83
C GLU A 22 -18.20 19.25 17.60
N ARG A 23 -17.77 18.04 17.22
CA ARG A 23 -18.06 16.80 17.99
C ARG A 23 -17.48 16.80 19.40
N CYS A 24 -16.44 17.58 19.63
CA CYS A 24 -15.89 17.79 20.97
C CYS A 24 -16.59 18.94 21.73
N GLY A 25 -17.57 19.61 21.12
CA GLY A 25 -18.19 20.82 21.66
C GLY A 25 -17.24 22.03 21.70
N LEU A 26 -16.28 22.05 20.81
CA LEU A 26 -15.25 23.08 20.68
C LEU A 26 -15.35 23.76 19.31
N GLU A 27 -14.84 24.99 19.23
CA GLU A 27 -14.68 25.73 17.98
C GLU A 27 -13.20 25.85 17.64
N VAL A 28 -12.89 25.86 16.36
CA VAL A 28 -11.55 26.18 15.86
C VAL A 28 -11.35 27.70 15.97
N ARG A 29 -10.45 28.13 16.86
CA ARG A 29 -10.22 29.56 17.15
C ARG A 29 -8.90 30.09 16.61
N SER A 30 -7.97 29.23 16.30
CA SER A 30 -6.62 29.65 15.92
C SER A 30 -5.96 28.72 14.92
N GLY A 31 -5.02 29.25 14.15
CA GLY A 31 -4.17 28.43 13.26
C GLY A 31 -3.34 27.38 14.01
N TYR A 32 -3.13 27.56 15.32
CA TYR A 32 -2.50 26.57 16.18
C TYR A 32 -3.39 25.33 16.36
N ASP A 33 -4.69 25.51 16.49
CA ASP A 33 -5.67 24.42 16.62
C ASP A 33 -5.69 23.57 15.34
N LEU A 34 -5.74 24.22 14.18
CA LEU A 34 -5.64 23.54 12.87
C LEU A 34 -4.33 22.75 12.73
N LYS A 35 -3.19 23.36 13.08
CA LYS A 35 -1.88 22.69 13.03
C LYS A 35 -1.80 21.47 13.95
N THR A 36 -2.37 21.58 15.14
CA THR A 36 -2.38 20.50 16.14
C THR A 36 -3.31 19.36 15.71
N ALA A 37 -4.48 19.67 15.15
CA ALA A 37 -5.42 18.71 14.61
C ALA A 37 -4.83 17.96 13.40
N ARG A 38 -4.20 18.66 12.46
CA ARG A 38 -3.52 18.04 11.32
C ARG A 38 -2.43 17.06 11.76
N ARG A 39 -1.66 17.39 12.80
CA ARG A 39 -0.68 16.47 13.38
C ARG A 39 -1.35 15.23 13.95
N SER A 40 -2.47 15.38 14.64
CA SER A 40 -3.25 14.25 15.16
C SER A 40 -3.81 13.38 14.05
N LEU A 41 -4.23 13.98 12.94
CA LEU A 41 -4.71 13.27 11.77
C LEU A 41 -3.60 12.37 11.16
N ASN A 42 -2.40 12.90 10.98
CA ASN A 42 -1.26 12.12 10.49
C ASN A 42 -0.87 10.97 11.44
N LEU A 43 -0.95 11.17 12.76
CA LEU A 43 -0.74 10.11 13.73
C LEU A 43 -1.82 9.02 13.63
N MET A 44 -3.06 9.41 13.38
CA MET A 44 -4.16 8.47 13.19
C MET A 44 -4.00 7.66 11.89
N PHE A 45 -3.52 8.26 10.80
CA PHE A 45 -3.17 7.52 9.57
C PHE A 45 -2.08 6.48 9.82
N SER A 46 -1.07 6.82 10.64
CA SER A 46 -0.04 5.87 11.04
C SER A 46 -0.61 4.73 11.91
N GLU A 47 -1.58 5.01 12.77
CA GLU A 47 -2.30 3.99 13.53
C GLU A 47 -3.11 3.06 12.60
N TRP A 48 -3.80 3.61 11.62
CA TRP A 48 -4.58 2.84 10.66
C TRP A 48 -3.70 1.89 9.83
N ALA A 49 -2.54 2.34 9.40
CA ALA A 49 -1.57 1.48 8.73
C ALA A 49 -1.18 0.26 9.60
N ASN A 50 -1.01 0.47 10.92
CA ASN A 50 -0.71 -0.62 11.86
C ASN A 50 -1.91 -1.56 12.11
N ARG A 51 -3.14 -1.09 11.89
CA ARG A 51 -4.36 -1.92 11.99
C ARG A 51 -4.61 -2.80 10.76
N GLY A 52 -3.80 -2.69 9.73
CA GLY A 52 -3.88 -3.53 8.53
C GLY A 52 -5.03 -3.18 7.59
N LEU A 53 -5.41 -1.92 7.52
CA LEU A 53 -6.39 -1.41 6.56
C LEU A 53 -5.71 -1.22 5.20
N ASN A 54 -5.78 -2.22 4.33
CA ASN A 54 -4.97 -2.20 3.11
C ASN A 54 -5.79 -2.23 1.80
N LEU A 55 -7.11 -2.44 1.84
CA LEU A 55 -7.86 -2.72 0.61
C LEU A 55 -7.84 -1.55 -0.40
N TRP A 56 -8.04 -0.31 0.05
CA TRP A 56 -8.01 0.85 -0.85
C TRP A 56 -6.59 1.35 -1.13
N THR A 57 -5.60 0.86 -0.38
CA THR A 57 -4.19 1.20 -0.57
C THR A 57 -3.46 0.22 -1.48
N ILE A 58 -4.16 -0.81 -1.99
CA ILE A 58 -3.59 -1.73 -2.99
C ILE A 58 -3.61 -1.03 -4.34
N ASP A 59 -2.42 -0.87 -4.90
CA ASP A 59 -2.20 -0.24 -6.19
C ASP A 59 -1.40 -1.17 -7.10
N TYR A 60 -1.32 -0.85 -8.37
CA TYR A 60 -0.67 -1.66 -9.39
C TYR A 60 0.48 -0.91 -10.03
N ALA A 61 1.60 -1.59 -10.20
CA ALA A 61 2.75 -1.04 -10.90
C ALA A 61 3.45 -2.07 -11.79
N THR A 62 4.26 -1.54 -12.69
CA THR A 62 5.12 -2.33 -13.58
C THR A 62 6.55 -1.87 -13.45
N THR A 63 7.48 -2.81 -13.48
CA THR A 63 8.92 -2.53 -13.49
C THR A 63 9.60 -3.32 -14.60
N THR A 64 10.41 -2.65 -15.40
CA THR A 64 11.22 -3.32 -16.42
C THR A 64 12.47 -3.89 -15.77
N MET A 65 12.66 -5.19 -15.91
CA MET A 65 13.84 -5.89 -15.44
C MET A 65 14.96 -5.80 -16.47
N VAL A 66 16.19 -5.79 -16.00
CA VAL A 66 17.41 -5.74 -16.82
C VAL A 66 18.17 -7.04 -16.63
N ALA A 67 18.69 -7.60 -17.74
CA ALA A 67 19.49 -8.81 -17.72
C ALA A 67 20.65 -8.69 -16.71
N GLY A 68 20.87 -9.73 -15.93
CA GLY A 68 21.93 -9.79 -14.92
C GLY A 68 21.69 -8.97 -13.66
N THR A 69 20.56 -8.25 -13.54
CA THR A 69 20.25 -7.44 -12.36
C THR A 69 19.23 -8.18 -11.48
N ASN A 70 19.64 -8.53 -10.27
CA ASN A 70 18.80 -9.29 -9.32
C ASN A 70 18.13 -8.44 -8.25
N TYR A 71 18.32 -7.11 -8.23
CA TYR A 71 17.71 -6.21 -7.26
C TYR A 71 17.13 -4.96 -7.93
N TYR A 72 16.01 -4.49 -7.37
CA TYR A 72 15.28 -3.32 -7.87
C TYR A 72 14.84 -2.45 -6.70
N ALA A 73 15.16 -1.17 -6.74
CA ALA A 73 14.66 -0.21 -5.77
C ALA A 73 13.16 0.04 -6.02
N LEU A 74 12.38 -0.02 -4.97
CA LEU A 74 10.96 0.29 -4.99
C LEU A 74 10.72 1.73 -4.51
N ASP A 75 9.58 2.31 -4.89
CA ASP A 75 9.16 3.63 -4.45
C ASP A 75 8.92 3.61 -2.92
N GLN A 76 9.27 4.70 -2.22
CA GLN A 76 9.08 4.88 -0.77
C GLN A 76 7.64 4.74 -0.29
N LYS A 77 6.68 4.97 -1.18
CA LYS A 77 5.26 4.80 -0.89
C LYS A 77 4.87 3.34 -0.71
N ILE A 78 5.67 2.39 -1.23
CA ILE A 78 5.38 0.96 -1.18
C ILE A 78 5.70 0.42 0.21
N VAL A 79 4.72 -0.23 0.84
CA VAL A 79 4.87 -0.91 2.14
C VAL A 79 5.23 -2.38 1.95
N ASP A 80 4.59 -3.05 0.99
CA ASP A 80 4.87 -4.45 0.66
C ASP A 80 4.31 -4.80 -0.73
N ILE A 81 4.81 -5.86 -1.34
CA ILE A 81 4.28 -6.45 -2.58
C ILE A 81 3.40 -7.64 -2.20
N VAL A 82 2.15 -7.62 -2.66
CA VAL A 82 1.17 -8.68 -2.39
C VAL A 82 1.37 -9.82 -3.38
N ASP A 83 1.23 -9.54 -4.67
CA ASP A 83 1.33 -10.50 -5.76
C ASP A 83 2.15 -9.92 -6.89
N ALA A 84 2.87 -10.79 -7.61
CA ALA A 84 3.65 -10.39 -8.75
C ALA A 84 3.64 -11.43 -9.86
N THR A 85 3.70 -10.95 -11.09
CA THR A 85 3.81 -11.75 -12.30
C THR A 85 4.92 -11.20 -13.18
N ILE A 86 5.51 -12.07 -14.00
CA ILE A 86 6.46 -11.68 -15.04
C ILE A 86 5.80 -11.92 -16.38
N THR A 87 5.79 -10.88 -17.19
CA THR A 87 5.34 -10.95 -18.57
C THR A 87 6.48 -11.44 -19.44
N THR A 88 6.26 -12.56 -20.11
CA THR A 88 7.14 -13.10 -21.13
C THR A 88 6.54 -12.81 -22.49
N THR A 89 7.33 -12.25 -23.40
CA THR A 89 6.93 -12.15 -24.80
C THR A 89 7.23 -13.50 -25.46
N SER A 90 6.21 -14.18 -25.92
CA SER A 90 6.38 -15.35 -26.79
C SER A 90 6.83 -14.84 -28.15
N GLY A 91 7.97 -15.33 -28.65
CA GLY A 91 8.56 -14.80 -29.88
C GLY A 91 7.59 -14.84 -31.07
N ALA A 92 7.71 -13.95 -32.01
CA ALA A 92 7.15 -13.89 -33.36
C ALA A 92 5.63 -14.06 -33.59
N THR A 93 4.83 -14.46 -32.61
CA THR A 93 3.37 -14.49 -32.72
C THR A 93 2.79 -13.18 -32.26
N THR A 94 2.14 -12.46 -33.14
CA THR A 94 1.30 -11.31 -32.83
C THR A 94 -0.13 -11.78 -32.70
N ASN A 95 -0.86 -11.21 -31.72
CA ASN A 95 -2.30 -11.43 -31.64
C ASN A 95 -3.02 -10.77 -32.83
N LEU A 96 -4.35 -10.99 -32.94
CA LEU A 96 -5.18 -10.44 -34.02
C LEU A 96 -5.13 -8.89 -34.09
N GLU A 97 -4.65 -8.20 -33.07
CA GLU A 97 -4.48 -6.75 -32.99
C GLU A 97 -3.06 -6.28 -33.40
N GLY A 98 -2.17 -7.18 -33.80
CA GLY A 98 -0.79 -6.88 -34.19
C GLY A 98 0.18 -6.68 -33.03
N ASN A 99 -0.25 -6.93 -31.77
CA ASN A 99 0.60 -6.84 -30.61
C ASN A 99 1.33 -8.17 -30.34
N ALA A 100 2.54 -8.11 -29.81
CA ALA A 100 3.29 -9.29 -29.41
C ALA A 100 2.48 -10.12 -28.40
N ASP A 101 2.40 -11.44 -28.63
CA ASP A 101 1.72 -12.37 -27.72
C ASP A 101 2.50 -12.45 -26.41
N THR A 102 1.87 -12.05 -25.32
CA THR A 102 2.48 -11.99 -23.99
C THR A 102 1.79 -12.93 -23.04
N THR A 103 2.57 -13.68 -22.28
CA THR A 103 2.06 -14.57 -21.22
C THR A 103 2.55 -14.10 -19.88
N ASP A 104 1.63 -13.90 -18.95
CA ASP A 104 1.93 -13.56 -17.57
C ASP A 104 2.12 -14.83 -16.74
N VAL A 105 3.28 -14.94 -16.09
CA VAL A 105 3.62 -16.08 -15.22
C VAL A 105 3.80 -15.58 -13.80
N ALA A 106 3.05 -16.15 -12.88
CA ALA A 106 3.14 -15.82 -11.46
C ALA A 106 4.53 -16.18 -10.90
N ILE A 107 5.05 -15.32 -10.05
CA ILE A 107 6.29 -15.55 -9.29
C ILE A 107 5.99 -15.63 -7.80
N THR A 108 6.74 -16.46 -7.09
CA THR A 108 6.48 -16.75 -5.68
C THR A 108 7.27 -15.82 -4.76
N LYS A 109 6.59 -15.23 -3.79
CA LYS A 109 7.25 -14.49 -2.71
C LYS A 109 7.89 -15.48 -1.74
N ILE A 110 9.18 -15.32 -1.45
CA ILE A 110 9.93 -16.13 -0.51
C ILE A 110 10.41 -15.29 0.67
N SER A 111 10.69 -15.95 1.78
CA SER A 111 11.23 -15.29 2.96
C SER A 111 12.68 -14.81 2.73
N ARG A 112 13.09 -13.82 3.51
CA ARG A 112 14.49 -13.34 3.48
C ARG A 112 15.48 -14.47 3.77
N THR A 113 15.18 -15.33 4.73
CA THR A 113 16.05 -16.45 5.10
C THR A 113 16.16 -17.46 3.97
N GLU A 114 15.06 -17.76 3.32
CA GLU A 114 15.00 -18.65 2.16
C GLU A 114 15.81 -18.10 0.99
N TYR A 115 15.65 -16.80 0.70
CA TYR A 115 16.47 -16.11 -0.29
C TYR A 115 17.97 -16.19 0.07
N MET A 116 18.36 -16.03 1.35
CA MET A 116 19.76 -16.11 1.76
C MET A 116 20.36 -17.51 1.54
N ASN A 117 19.57 -18.54 1.60
CA ASN A 117 20.01 -19.94 1.40
C ASN A 117 20.14 -20.33 -0.09
N LEU A 118 19.63 -19.51 -1.02
CA LEU A 118 19.78 -19.75 -2.44
C LEU A 118 21.25 -19.60 -2.86
N SER A 119 21.72 -20.49 -3.73
CA SER A 119 23.04 -20.40 -4.33
C SER A 119 23.03 -19.54 -5.59
N ARG A 120 24.17 -18.99 -5.98
CA ARG A 120 24.36 -18.28 -7.26
C ARG A 120 23.41 -17.12 -7.52
N LYS A 121 23.27 -16.21 -6.55
CA LYS A 121 22.36 -15.06 -6.65
C LYS A 121 22.81 -13.97 -7.60
N GLU A 122 24.11 -13.85 -7.85
CA GLU A 122 24.74 -12.74 -8.57
C GLU A 122 25.50 -13.23 -9.81
N GLN A 123 25.07 -14.34 -10.42
CA GLN A 123 25.81 -14.86 -11.56
C GLN A 123 25.39 -14.22 -12.88
N THR A 124 26.37 -13.65 -13.53
CA THR A 124 26.33 -13.26 -14.93
C THR A 124 26.46 -14.48 -15.84
N ALA A 125 25.60 -14.54 -16.85
CA ALA A 125 25.68 -15.34 -18.06
C ALA A 125 25.44 -16.87 -17.96
N SER A 126 25.76 -17.56 -16.87
CA SER A 126 25.67 -19.03 -16.82
C SER A 126 24.58 -19.60 -15.90
N GLY A 127 23.89 -18.73 -15.18
CA GLY A 127 22.81 -19.11 -14.26
C GLY A 127 21.61 -18.16 -14.33
N ASP A 128 21.66 -17.23 -15.27
CA ASP A 128 20.56 -16.28 -15.50
C ASP A 128 19.42 -17.02 -16.22
N ALA A 129 18.22 -16.76 -15.75
CA ALA A 129 17.00 -17.35 -16.30
C ALA A 129 15.82 -16.43 -16.00
N ARG A 130 14.63 -16.78 -16.48
CA ARG A 130 13.42 -16.09 -16.07
C ARG A 130 13.24 -16.19 -14.55
N PRO A 131 13.10 -15.08 -13.84
CA PRO A 131 12.83 -15.08 -12.40
C PRO A 131 11.57 -15.87 -12.05
N THR A 132 11.65 -16.67 -11.00
CA THR A 132 10.54 -17.50 -10.49
C THR A 132 10.16 -17.14 -9.06
N GLN A 133 11.07 -16.48 -8.36
CA GLN A 133 10.93 -16.12 -6.95
C GLN A 133 11.36 -14.68 -6.72
N TYR A 134 10.77 -14.06 -5.70
CA TYR A 134 11.20 -12.74 -5.26
C TYR A 134 11.09 -12.61 -3.74
N THR A 135 11.86 -11.70 -3.18
CA THR A 135 11.74 -11.26 -1.79
C THR A 135 11.82 -9.76 -1.71
N VAL A 136 11.16 -9.19 -0.72
CA VAL A 136 11.18 -7.75 -0.45
C VAL A 136 11.86 -7.52 0.89
N ILE A 137 12.83 -6.63 0.89
CA ILE A 137 13.58 -6.27 2.10
C ILE A 137 13.35 -4.78 2.37
N ASN A 138 12.86 -4.50 3.58
CA ASN A 138 12.78 -3.15 4.09
C ASN A 138 14.13 -2.74 4.69
N GLY A 139 14.85 -1.88 4.02
CA GLY A 139 16.17 -1.42 4.42
C GLY A 139 17.04 -0.99 3.24
N GLN A 140 18.08 -0.26 3.55
CA GLN A 140 19.05 0.15 2.55
C GLN A 140 19.91 -1.04 2.10
N VAL A 141 19.94 -1.26 0.79
CA VAL A 141 20.91 -2.18 0.19
C VAL A 141 22.15 -1.38 -0.19
N THR A 142 23.23 -1.62 0.51
CA THR A 142 24.55 -1.06 0.14
C THR A 142 25.12 -1.93 -0.98
N VAL A 143 25.12 -1.41 -2.19
CA VAL A 143 25.83 -2.05 -3.29
C VAL A 143 27.30 -1.59 -3.21
N ALA A 144 28.22 -2.52 -3.26
CA ALA A 144 29.65 -2.22 -3.25
C ALA A 144 30.00 -1.25 -4.40
N GLY A 145 30.56 -0.08 -4.06
CA GLY A 145 30.90 0.98 -5.03
C GLY A 145 29.81 2.05 -5.25
N GLY A 146 28.65 1.93 -4.65
CA GLY A 146 27.59 2.95 -4.70
C GLY A 146 27.65 3.90 -3.52
N SER A 147 27.59 5.21 -3.78
CA SER A 147 27.44 6.22 -2.74
C SER A 147 26.00 6.20 -2.23
N ASN A 148 25.79 5.79 -0.98
CA ASN A 148 24.48 5.83 -0.31
C ASN A 148 24.13 7.22 0.25
N THR A 149 24.83 8.26 -0.19
CA THR A 149 24.57 9.63 0.24
C THR A 149 23.24 10.10 -0.29
N GLY A 150 22.25 10.21 0.60
CA GLY A 150 20.95 10.81 0.31
C GLY A 150 19.79 9.85 0.09
N ARG A 151 19.94 8.55 0.33
CA ARG A 151 18.77 7.65 0.34
C ARG A 151 17.99 7.83 1.63
N PRO A 152 16.68 8.03 1.54
CA PRO A 152 15.83 8.12 2.73
C PRO A 152 15.79 6.80 3.50
N GLU A 153 15.50 6.92 4.78
CA GLU A 153 15.58 5.86 5.80
C GLU A 153 14.70 4.61 5.54
N TYR A 154 13.80 4.67 4.56
CA TYR A 154 12.76 3.65 4.31
C TYR A 154 12.68 3.19 2.85
N ASP A 155 13.79 3.08 2.15
CA ASP A 155 13.79 2.50 0.81
C ASP A 155 13.57 1.00 0.89
N MET A 156 12.58 0.50 0.16
CA MET A 156 12.39 -0.93 -0.04
C MET A 156 13.17 -1.41 -1.26
N THR A 157 13.76 -2.59 -1.14
CA THR A 157 14.44 -3.24 -2.24
C THR A 157 13.84 -4.62 -2.48
N MET A 158 13.46 -4.85 -3.71
CA MET A 158 13.03 -6.16 -4.17
C MET A 158 14.21 -6.91 -4.76
N PHE A 159 14.39 -8.16 -4.35
CA PHE A 159 15.33 -9.09 -4.94
C PHE A 159 14.58 -10.18 -5.69
N VAL A 160 15.10 -10.54 -6.84
CA VAL A 160 14.53 -11.61 -7.68
C VAL A 160 15.52 -12.75 -7.85
N TYR A 161 15.00 -13.95 -8.07
CA TYR A 161 15.80 -15.14 -8.28
C TYR A 161 15.12 -16.09 -9.31
N PRO A 162 15.89 -16.67 -10.22
CA PRO A 162 17.26 -16.30 -10.61
C PRO A 162 17.35 -14.90 -11.19
N SER A 163 18.58 -14.42 -11.44
CA SER A 163 18.77 -13.16 -12.16
C SER A 163 18.18 -13.25 -13.55
N PRO A 164 17.53 -12.18 -14.06
CA PRO A 164 16.96 -12.18 -15.40
C PRO A 164 18.01 -12.41 -16.49
N ASP A 165 17.74 -13.32 -17.44
CA ASP A 165 18.57 -13.57 -18.63
C ASP A 165 18.37 -12.52 -19.74
N LYS A 166 17.25 -11.82 -19.71
CA LYS A 166 16.87 -10.76 -20.65
C LYS A 166 15.96 -9.74 -19.98
N ALA A 167 15.55 -8.74 -20.71
CA ALA A 167 14.57 -7.79 -20.23
C ALA A 167 13.18 -8.46 -20.10
N TYR A 168 12.57 -8.32 -18.94
CA TYR A 168 11.20 -8.74 -18.63
C TYR A 168 10.41 -7.56 -18.09
N ILE A 169 9.10 -7.64 -18.17
CA ILE A 169 8.21 -6.71 -17.49
C ILE A 169 7.62 -7.44 -16.28
N MET A 170 7.96 -6.99 -15.10
CA MET A 170 7.31 -7.44 -13.88
C MET A 170 6.11 -6.55 -13.59
N LYS A 171 4.97 -7.17 -13.35
CA LYS A 171 3.72 -6.54 -12.94
C LYS A 171 3.43 -6.96 -11.51
N TYR A 172 3.07 -6.03 -10.64
CA TYR A 172 2.84 -6.37 -9.25
C TYR A 172 1.77 -5.48 -8.60
N PHE A 173 1.02 -6.08 -7.69
CA PHE A 173 0.15 -5.37 -6.76
C PHE A 173 0.92 -5.09 -5.47
N TYR A 174 0.85 -3.88 -5.00
CA TYR A 174 1.55 -3.46 -3.81
C TYR A 174 0.64 -2.69 -2.87
N ILE A 175 0.97 -2.73 -1.58
CA ILE A 175 0.32 -1.92 -0.55
C ILE A 175 0.99 -0.56 -0.55
N ASN A 176 0.19 0.48 -0.81
CA ASN A 176 0.63 1.86 -0.76
C ASN A 176 0.45 2.43 0.66
N ARG A 177 1.34 3.31 1.05
CA ARG A 177 1.22 4.07 2.28
C ARG A 177 0.12 5.13 2.10
N ILE A 178 -0.77 5.28 3.09
CA ILE A 178 -1.77 6.35 3.12
C ILE A 178 -1.04 7.70 3.05
N GLN A 179 -1.52 8.60 2.20
CA GLN A 179 -0.92 9.93 2.06
C GLN A 179 -1.11 10.76 3.32
N ASP A 180 -0.13 11.59 3.62
CA ASP A 180 -0.23 12.53 4.74
C ASP A 180 -1.34 13.56 4.48
N ALA A 181 -1.95 14.05 5.56
CA ALA A 181 -2.81 15.21 5.50
C ALA A 181 -1.98 16.43 5.06
N GLY A 182 -2.05 16.74 3.79
CA GLY A 182 -1.30 17.81 3.15
C GLY A 182 -1.75 19.23 3.55
N GLY A 183 -2.05 20.10 2.58
CA GLY A 183 -2.65 21.42 2.83
C GLY A 183 -4.09 21.30 3.32
N TYR A 184 -4.59 22.35 3.98
CA TYR A 184 -5.97 22.36 4.53
C TYR A 184 -7.06 22.26 3.45
N ALA A 185 -6.79 22.76 2.26
CA ALA A 185 -7.68 22.69 1.10
C ALA A 185 -7.62 21.33 0.36
N ASN A 186 -6.72 20.43 0.76
CA ASN A 186 -6.62 19.10 0.15
C ASN A 186 -7.69 18.16 0.72
N ASN A 187 -8.08 17.19 -0.08
CA ASN A 187 -8.92 16.10 0.39
C ASN A 187 -8.07 15.04 1.11
N ALA A 188 -8.68 14.29 2.03
CA ALA A 188 -8.04 13.16 2.65
C ALA A 188 -7.98 11.97 1.66
N ASP A 189 -6.86 11.24 1.66
CA ASP A 189 -6.67 10.02 0.86
C ASP A 189 -7.38 8.83 1.52
N VAL A 190 -8.70 8.93 1.64
CA VAL A 190 -9.54 7.88 2.21
C VAL A 190 -10.85 7.75 1.42
N PRO A 191 -11.41 6.55 1.29
CA PRO A 191 -12.70 6.36 0.66
C PRO A 191 -13.83 7.08 1.41
N TYR A 192 -14.86 7.51 0.69
CA TYR A 192 -15.99 8.25 1.27
C TYR A 192 -16.66 7.55 2.46
N TYR A 193 -16.70 6.22 2.46
CA TYR A 193 -17.29 5.44 3.57
C TYR A 193 -16.42 5.41 4.82
N PHE A 194 -15.17 5.83 4.75
CA PHE A 194 -14.28 6.02 5.90
C PHE A 194 -14.39 7.41 6.53
N LEU A 195 -14.99 8.40 5.86
CA LEU A 195 -15.09 9.76 6.38
C LEU A 195 -15.73 9.84 7.78
N PRO A 196 -16.84 9.13 8.10
CA PRO A 196 -17.40 9.15 9.45
C PRO A 196 -16.43 8.63 10.51
N CYS A 197 -15.71 7.55 10.21
CA CYS A 197 -14.68 6.99 11.08
C CYS A 197 -13.50 7.95 11.24
N LEU A 198 -13.06 8.61 10.17
CA LEU A 198 -12.00 9.60 10.17
C LEU A 198 -12.32 10.76 11.12
N ILE A 199 -13.53 11.32 11.01
CA ILE A 199 -13.97 12.44 11.83
C ILE A 199 -14.11 12.01 13.30
N SER A 200 -14.69 10.84 13.58
CA SER A 200 -14.84 10.32 14.95
C SER A 200 -13.49 10.03 15.59
N GLY A 201 -12.55 9.48 14.82
CA GLY A 201 -11.18 9.25 15.28
C GLY A 201 -10.44 10.55 15.57
N LEU A 202 -10.52 11.53 14.67
CA LEU A 202 -9.91 12.83 14.90
C LEU A 202 -10.51 13.55 16.10
N ALA A 203 -11.84 13.48 16.29
CA ALA A 203 -12.51 14.02 17.46
C ALA A 203 -11.98 13.37 18.76
N TYR A 204 -11.79 12.07 18.80
CA TYR A 204 -11.16 11.39 19.93
C TYR A 204 -9.74 11.92 20.21
N TYR A 205 -8.89 12.07 19.19
CA TYR A 205 -7.53 12.60 19.35
C TYR A 205 -7.51 14.06 19.81
N ILE A 206 -8.47 14.88 19.39
CA ILE A 206 -8.65 16.27 19.86
C ILE A 206 -9.13 16.26 21.31
N ALA A 207 -10.11 15.41 21.65
CA ALA A 207 -10.65 15.31 23.00
C ALA A 207 -9.58 14.94 24.03
N LEU A 208 -8.65 14.05 23.70
CA LEU A 208 -7.51 13.73 24.58
C LEU A 208 -6.70 14.97 25.00
N LYS A 209 -6.69 16.01 24.17
CA LYS A 209 -5.90 17.24 24.40
C LYS A 209 -6.72 18.38 25.01
N ARG A 210 -8.00 18.49 24.63
CA ARG A 210 -8.82 19.67 24.89
C ARG A 210 -10.07 19.41 25.72
N ALA A 211 -10.62 18.19 25.68
CA ALA A 211 -11.86 17.79 26.36
C ALA A 211 -11.77 16.36 26.90
N PRO A 212 -10.84 16.06 27.84
CA PRO A 212 -10.56 14.71 28.30
C PRO A 212 -11.77 14.00 28.90
N GLN A 213 -12.75 14.74 29.40
CA GLN A 213 -14.01 14.20 29.94
C GLN A 213 -14.87 13.50 28.86
N LEU A 214 -14.75 13.89 27.59
CA LEU A 214 -15.47 13.28 26.47
C LEU A 214 -14.67 12.15 25.77
N ALA A 215 -13.38 12.02 26.07
CA ALA A 215 -12.48 11.13 25.36
C ALA A 215 -12.92 9.66 25.40
N SER A 216 -13.46 9.17 26.52
CA SER A 216 -13.91 7.77 26.66
C SER A 216 -15.11 7.47 25.76
N GLY A 217 -16.09 8.37 25.72
CA GLY A 217 -17.27 8.24 24.85
C GLY A 217 -16.90 8.31 23.36
N LEU A 218 -16.07 9.28 22.99
CA LEU A 218 -15.62 9.44 21.62
C LEU A 218 -14.75 8.26 21.15
N LYS A 219 -13.95 7.67 22.05
CA LYS A 219 -13.19 6.45 21.72
C LYS A 219 -14.13 5.29 21.39
N MET A 220 -15.19 5.09 22.16
CA MET A 220 -16.14 4.01 21.91
C MET A 220 -16.83 4.17 20.55
N ILE A 221 -17.25 5.38 20.21
CA ILE A 221 -17.85 5.70 18.91
C ILE A 221 -16.84 5.45 17.79
N TYR A 222 -15.61 5.90 17.95
CA TYR A 222 -14.53 5.70 16.97
C TYR A 222 -14.27 4.21 16.71
N GLU A 223 -14.12 3.40 17.75
CA GLU A 223 -13.85 1.96 17.62
C GLU A 223 -15.04 1.22 16.96
N GLU A 224 -16.27 1.62 17.26
CA GLU A 224 -17.45 1.05 16.61
C GLU A 224 -17.52 1.40 15.12
N GLU A 225 -17.30 2.67 14.76
CA GLU A 225 -17.23 3.13 13.38
C GLU A 225 -16.07 2.45 12.62
N PHE A 226 -14.91 2.34 13.26
CA PHE A 226 -13.76 1.68 12.70
C PHE A 226 -14.05 0.20 12.37
N LYS A 227 -14.65 -0.53 13.32
CA LYS A 227 -15.00 -1.93 13.11
C LYS A 227 -15.99 -2.09 11.96
N ARG A 228 -17.03 -1.25 11.91
CA ARG A 228 -18.04 -1.26 10.83
C ARG A 228 -17.40 -1.01 9.47
N THR A 229 -16.50 -0.04 9.40
CA THR A 229 -15.84 0.36 8.16
C THR A 229 -14.80 -0.66 7.73
N ALA A 230 -14.05 -1.23 8.67
CA ALA A 230 -13.09 -2.30 8.40
C ALA A 230 -13.78 -3.57 7.88
N ASP A 231 -14.96 -3.92 8.42
CA ASP A 231 -15.75 -5.05 7.92
C ASP A 231 -16.28 -4.80 6.49
N ALA A 232 -16.62 -3.56 6.15
CA ALA A 232 -17.01 -3.16 4.80
C ALA A 232 -15.82 -3.17 3.82
N ASN A 233 -14.61 -2.96 4.31
CA ASN A 233 -13.35 -2.89 3.55
C ASN A 233 -12.70 -4.28 3.32
N ARG A 234 -13.41 -5.37 3.54
CA ARG A 234 -12.89 -6.71 3.26
C ARG A 234 -13.13 -7.09 1.81
N GLU A 235 -12.13 -7.74 1.22
CA GLU A 235 -12.26 -8.31 -0.11
C GLU A 235 -13.34 -9.40 -0.09
N ARG A 236 -14.33 -9.28 -0.98
CA ARG A 236 -15.44 -10.23 -1.10
C ARG A 236 -15.10 -11.31 -2.12
N VAL A 237 -14.20 -12.21 -1.76
CA VAL A 237 -13.81 -13.33 -2.61
C VAL A 237 -14.50 -14.62 -2.14
N SER A 238 -15.06 -15.37 -3.08
CA SER A 238 -15.56 -16.72 -2.82
C SER A 238 -14.40 -17.70 -2.72
N TYR A 239 -14.07 -18.13 -1.52
CA TYR A 239 -13.06 -19.18 -1.30
C TYR A 239 -13.63 -20.54 -1.71
N ARG A 240 -13.12 -21.09 -2.80
CA ARG A 240 -13.31 -22.50 -3.13
C ARG A 240 -12.01 -23.26 -2.82
N VAL A 241 -11.95 -23.91 -1.69
CA VAL A 241 -10.89 -24.89 -1.42
C VAL A 241 -11.21 -26.15 -2.23
N LYS A 242 -10.48 -26.38 -3.31
CA LYS A 242 -10.49 -27.68 -3.99
C LYS A 242 -9.44 -28.53 -3.32
N PRO A 243 -9.78 -29.69 -2.70
CA PRO A 243 -8.75 -30.62 -2.24
C PRO A 243 -7.93 -31.06 -3.46
N ALA A 244 -6.61 -30.94 -3.36
CA ALA A 244 -5.71 -31.51 -4.34
C ALA A 244 -5.87 -33.03 -4.25
N GLN A 245 -6.60 -33.63 -5.18
CA GLN A 245 -6.57 -35.08 -5.35
C GLN A 245 -5.18 -35.43 -5.89
N ALA A 246 -4.32 -35.90 -4.99
CA ALA A 246 -3.13 -36.61 -5.41
C ALA A 246 -3.60 -37.90 -6.08
N TYR A 247 -3.53 -37.96 -7.38
CA TYR A 247 -3.65 -39.24 -8.10
C TYR A 247 -2.39 -40.04 -7.75
N ILE A 248 -2.55 -41.00 -6.88
CA ILE A 248 -1.53 -42.02 -6.66
C ILE A 248 -1.76 -43.05 -7.76
N PRO A 249 -0.80 -43.29 -8.67
CA PRO A 249 -0.91 -44.28 -9.70
C PRO A 249 -0.93 -45.70 -9.12
#